data_1d3022e1f8342a208ebdc9962182990e
#
_entry.id   1d3022e1f8342a208ebdc9962182990e
#
_cell.length_a   1.000
_cell.length_b   1.000
_cell.length_c   1.000
_cell.angle_alpha   90.00
_cell.angle_beta   90.00
_cell.angle_gamma   90.00
#
_symmetry.space_group_name_H-M   'P 1'
#
loop_
_entity.id
_entity.type
_entity.pdbx_description
1 polymer ?
#
loop_
_entity_poly.entity_id
_entity_poly.type
_entity_poly.pdbx_seq_one_letter_code
_entity_poly.pdbx_strand_id
1 'polypeptide(L)'
;MSAGNGRELRIVGFLCNWCSYGGADTAGVSRLGQPTDLRIIRLPCTGRMDPLFMFKALLSGADGVLVSGCHPRDCHYSEGNFYARRRLELAKRLLPTLGFDSKRFEYTWVSASEGKRWQQVVSEFTEQIHALGPGPKFSPLATETHSGISRGTQGKDSGEAA
;
A
#
# COMPACT_ATOMS: atom_id res chain seq x y z
N MET A 1 18.35 -20.80 14.55
CA MET A 1 18.91 -20.47 13.22
C MET A 1 18.04 -21.18 12.19
N SER A 2 16.99 -20.51 11.73
CA SER A 2 16.10 -21.06 10.68
C SER A 2 16.45 -20.35 9.38
N ALA A 3 17.03 -21.09 8.45
CA ALA A 3 17.34 -20.61 7.11
C ALA A 3 16.02 -20.40 6.35
N GLY A 4 15.42 -19.23 6.50
CA GLY A 4 14.31 -18.81 5.67
C GLY A 4 14.79 -18.60 4.24
N ASN A 5 14.12 -19.28 3.34
CA ASN A 5 14.29 -19.24 1.89
C ASN A 5 14.52 -17.78 1.40
N GLY A 6 15.72 -17.50 0.89
CA GLY A 6 16.37 -16.21 0.69
C GLY A 6 15.69 -15.15 -0.19
N ARG A 7 14.39 -14.92 -0.05
CA ARG A 7 13.72 -13.79 -0.67
C ARG A 7 13.67 -12.61 0.31
N GLU A 8 14.20 -11.49 -0.10
CA GLU A 8 14.00 -10.20 0.57
C GLU A 8 12.50 -9.88 0.67
N LEU A 9 12.02 -9.58 1.87
CA LEU A 9 10.63 -9.19 2.11
C LEU A 9 10.36 -7.80 1.54
N ARG A 10 9.12 -7.56 1.13
CA ARG A 10 8.70 -6.31 0.52
C ARG A 10 7.56 -5.70 1.32
N ILE A 11 7.86 -4.62 2.01
CA ILE A 11 6.87 -3.84 2.75
C ILE A 11 6.61 -2.54 2.01
N VAL A 12 5.35 -2.20 1.80
CA VAL A 12 4.95 -0.93 1.20
C VAL A 12 4.38 -0.01 2.26
N GLY A 13 4.98 1.16 2.42
CA GLY A 13 4.51 2.21 3.33
C GLY A 13 3.84 3.35 2.58
N PHE A 14 2.56 3.62 2.86
CA PHE A 14 1.85 4.81 2.36
C PHE A 14 1.87 5.88 3.44
N LEU A 15 2.60 6.97 3.20
CA LEU A 15 2.85 8.02 4.19
C LEU A 15 2.23 9.35 3.79
N CYS A 16 1.57 9.99 4.75
CA CYS A 16 1.14 11.38 4.60
C CYS A 16 2.35 12.31 4.44
N ASN A 17 2.32 13.16 3.42
CA ASN A 17 3.39 14.11 3.13
C ASN A 17 3.74 15.03 4.30
N TRP A 18 2.72 15.49 5.03
CA TRP A 18 2.86 16.55 6.02
C TRP A 18 3.35 16.09 7.38
N CYS A 19 2.98 14.88 7.79
CA CYS A 19 3.30 14.35 9.11
C CYS A 19 4.23 13.13 9.02
N SER A 20 3.72 11.99 8.61
CA SER A 20 4.47 10.74 8.70
C SER A 20 5.70 10.69 7.81
N TYR A 21 5.67 11.30 6.62
CA TYR A 21 6.85 11.41 5.79
C TYR A 21 7.88 12.35 6.44
N GLY A 22 7.43 13.47 7.03
CA GLY A 22 8.29 14.34 7.83
C GLY A 22 8.90 13.62 9.03
N GLY A 23 8.14 12.75 9.71
CA GLY A 23 8.65 11.89 10.79
C GLY A 23 9.71 10.89 10.30
N ALA A 24 9.50 10.30 9.12
CA ALA A 24 10.50 9.44 8.49
C ALA A 24 11.78 10.20 8.13
N ASP A 25 11.64 11.41 7.60
CA ASP A 25 12.75 12.31 7.28
C ASP A 25 13.51 12.72 8.55
N THR A 26 12.79 13.10 9.60
CA THR A 26 13.37 13.43 10.92
C THR A 26 14.15 12.24 11.50
N ALA A 27 13.66 11.01 11.34
CA ALA A 27 14.38 9.81 11.74
C ALA A 27 15.69 9.64 10.94
N GLY A 28 15.64 9.87 9.63
CA GLY A 28 16.81 9.81 8.76
C GLY A 28 17.86 10.86 9.10
N VAL A 29 17.48 12.11 9.26
CA VAL A 29 18.38 13.22 9.65
C VAL A 29 18.99 12.96 11.03
N SER A 30 18.21 12.39 11.95
CA SER A 30 18.69 11.98 13.29
C SER A 30 19.52 10.69 13.27
N ARG A 31 19.79 10.11 12.07
CA ARG A 31 20.56 8.87 11.90
C ARG A 31 20.02 7.67 12.70
N LEU A 32 18.70 7.63 12.90
CA LEU A 32 18.06 6.46 13.48
C LEU A 32 18.02 5.33 12.46
N GLY A 33 18.49 4.15 12.84
CA GLY A 33 18.47 2.98 11.97
C GLY A 33 17.05 2.61 11.59
N GLN A 34 16.83 2.36 10.30
CA GLN A 34 15.52 1.96 9.77
C GLN A 34 15.68 0.68 8.94
N PRO A 35 14.70 -0.23 8.97
CA PRO A 35 14.71 -1.43 8.13
C PRO A 35 14.75 -1.07 6.64
N THR A 36 15.46 -1.89 5.86
CA THR A 36 15.62 -1.71 4.41
C THR A 36 14.47 -2.30 3.59
N ASP A 37 13.62 -3.11 4.20
CA ASP A 37 12.50 -3.81 3.56
C ASP A 37 11.34 -2.88 3.15
N LEU A 38 11.30 -1.67 3.74
CA LEU A 38 10.22 -0.71 3.53
C LEU A 38 10.46 0.13 2.26
N ARG A 39 9.45 0.18 1.40
CA ARG A 39 9.37 1.09 0.24
C ARG A 39 8.27 2.10 0.49
N ILE A 40 8.62 3.39 0.50
CA ILE A 40 7.69 4.47 0.84
C ILE A 40 7.03 5.03 -0.41
N ILE A 41 5.70 5.12 -0.36
CA ILE A 41 4.87 5.86 -1.31
C ILE A 41 4.27 7.06 -0.56
N ARG A 42 4.64 8.25 -0.99
CA ARG A 42 4.18 9.48 -0.38
C ARG A 42 2.81 9.90 -0.94
N LEU A 43 1.88 10.17 -0.07
CA LEU A 43 0.54 10.66 -0.39
C LEU A 43 0.39 12.12 0.06
N PRO A 44 -0.38 12.96 -0.66
CA PRO A 44 -0.70 14.31 -0.19
C PRO A 44 -1.33 14.31 1.20
N CYS A 45 -2.24 13.37 1.45
CA CYS A 45 -2.90 13.16 2.74
C CYS A 45 -3.39 11.72 2.82
N THR A 46 -3.43 11.15 4.04
CA THR A 46 -4.05 9.81 4.23
C THR A 46 -5.54 9.79 3.88
N GLY A 47 -6.23 10.94 3.89
CA GLY A 47 -7.59 11.06 3.36
C GLY A 47 -7.73 10.64 1.89
N ARG A 48 -6.62 10.65 1.12
CA ARG A 48 -6.56 10.14 -0.26
C ARG A 48 -6.40 8.62 -0.32
N MET A 49 -6.08 7.98 0.81
CA MET A 49 -5.88 6.54 0.86
C MET A 49 -7.17 5.79 0.52
N ASP A 50 -7.17 5.13 -0.61
CA ASP A 50 -8.21 4.18 -1.01
C ASP A 50 -7.79 2.78 -0.55
N PRO A 51 -8.67 1.98 0.06
CA PRO A 51 -8.41 0.58 0.40
C PRO A 51 -7.87 -0.24 -0.78
N LEU A 52 -8.26 0.09 -2.00
CA LEU A 52 -7.76 -0.58 -3.20
C LEU A 52 -6.24 -0.46 -3.37
N PHE A 53 -5.61 0.62 -2.91
CA PHE A 53 -4.15 0.76 -2.97
C PHE A 53 -3.46 -0.29 -2.10
N MET A 54 -4.00 -0.53 -0.90
CA MET A 54 -3.51 -1.55 0.00
C MET A 54 -3.70 -2.96 -0.59
N PHE A 55 -4.91 -3.27 -1.05
CA PHE A 55 -5.20 -4.57 -1.68
C PHE A 55 -4.34 -4.79 -2.92
N LYS A 56 -4.19 -3.79 -3.77
CA LYS A 56 -3.33 -3.87 -4.95
C LYS A 56 -1.87 -4.13 -4.58
N ALA A 57 -1.34 -3.47 -3.54
CA ALA A 57 0.02 -3.71 -3.09
C ALA A 57 0.22 -5.16 -2.64
N LEU A 58 -0.68 -5.68 -1.80
CA LEU A 58 -0.64 -7.07 -1.33
C LEU A 58 -0.80 -8.09 -2.48
N LEU A 59 -1.77 -7.88 -3.37
CA LEU A 59 -2.00 -8.73 -4.55
C LEU A 59 -0.82 -8.68 -5.53
N SER A 60 -0.09 -7.57 -5.59
CA SER A 60 1.13 -7.42 -6.42
C SER A 60 2.37 -8.00 -5.76
N GLY A 61 2.24 -8.65 -4.61
CA GLY A 61 3.31 -9.39 -3.94
C GLY A 61 4.05 -8.62 -2.85
N ALA A 62 3.47 -7.56 -2.29
CA ALA A 62 3.94 -7.01 -1.03
C ALA A 62 3.63 -8.00 0.11
N ASP A 63 4.59 -8.17 1.01
CA ASP A 63 4.47 -9.05 2.16
C ASP A 63 3.77 -8.38 3.34
N GLY A 64 3.81 -7.03 3.37
CA GLY A 64 3.11 -6.19 4.33
C GLY A 64 2.84 -4.79 3.79
N VAL A 65 1.81 -4.14 4.35
CA VAL A 65 1.45 -2.76 4.01
C VAL A 65 1.28 -1.95 5.30
N LEU A 66 1.99 -0.84 5.39
CA LEU A 66 1.90 0.14 6.48
C LEU A 66 1.29 1.43 5.96
N VAL A 67 0.28 1.96 6.63
CA VAL A 67 -0.27 3.29 6.34
C VAL A 67 0.00 4.20 7.53
N SER A 68 0.61 5.36 7.30
CA SER A 68 0.89 6.29 8.37
C SER A 68 0.41 7.71 8.04
N GLY A 69 -0.30 8.33 8.97
CA GLY A 69 -0.91 9.64 8.84
C GLY A 69 -0.68 10.56 10.02
N CYS A 70 -1.28 11.74 9.97
CA CYS A 70 -1.27 12.72 11.04
C CYS A 70 -2.09 12.22 12.23
N HIS A 71 -1.72 12.62 13.45
CA HIS A 71 -2.56 12.41 14.63
C HIS A 71 -3.98 12.96 14.43
N PRO A 72 -4.99 12.35 15.06
CA PRO A 72 -6.34 12.91 15.08
C PRO A 72 -6.32 14.38 15.52
N ARG A 73 -7.02 15.24 14.78
CA ARG A 73 -7.09 16.70 14.93
C ARG A 73 -5.88 17.50 14.41
N ASP A 74 -4.77 16.84 14.03
CA ASP A 74 -3.58 17.51 13.46
C ASP A 74 -3.50 17.40 11.93
N CYS A 75 -4.58 17.01 11.28
CA CYS A 75 -4.56 16.84 9.83
C CYS A 75 -4.42 18.20 9.13
N HIS A 76 -3.42 18.34 8.26
CA HIS A 76 -3.22 19.54 7.44
C HIS A 76 -4.46 19.93 6.59
N TYR A 77 -5.26 18.95 6.23
CA TYR A 77 -6.53 19.10 5.50
C TYR A 77 -7.76 18.87 6.41
N SER A 78 -7.65 19.24 7.67
CA SER A 78 -8.68 19.17 8.72
C SER A 78 -9.09 17.75 9.11
N GLU A 79 -9.76 16.99 8.25
CA GLU A 79 -10.41 15.72 8.61
C GLU A 79 -9.90 14.49 7.85
N GLY A 80 -8.86 14.63 7.01
CA GLY A 80 -8.39 13.56 6.15
C GLY A 80 -8.03 12.26 6.89
N ASN A 81 -7.45 12.35 8.08
CA ASN A 81 -7.11 11.21 8.92
C ASN A 81 -8.34 10.49 9.50
N PHE A 82 -9.44 11.19 9.78
CA PHE A 82 -10.68 10.57 10.24
C PHE A 82 -11.35 9.75 9.12
N TYR A 83 -11.35 10.27 7.88
CA TYR A 83 -11.81 9.51 6.71
C TYR A 83 -10.93 8.29 6.46
N ALA A 84 -9.61 8.46 6.54
CA ALA A 84 -8.66 7.36 6.42
C ALA A 84 -8.93 6.27 7.44
N ARG A 85 -9.04 6.62 8.73
CA ARG A 85 -9.26 5.66 9.81
C ARG A 85 -10.45 4.74 9.53
N ARG A 86 -11.60 5.29 9.13
CA ARG A 86 -12.81 4.49 8.85
C ARG A 86 -12.57 3.48 7.72
N ARG A 87 -11.93 3.93 6.63
CA ARG A 87 -11.64 3.09 5.47
C ARG A 87 -10.60 2.01 5.79
N LEU A 88 -9.55 2.36 6.51
CA LEU A 88 -8.47 1.46 6.87
C LEU A 88 -8.93 0.39 7.86
N GLU A 89 -9.77 0.75 8.83
CA GLU A 89 -10.38 -0.19 9.76
C GLU A 89 -11.26 -1.21 9.03
N LEU A 90 -12.11 -0.75 8.10
CA LEU A 90 -12.91 -1.63 7.25
C LEU A 90 -12.02 -2.53 6.40
N ALA A 91 -11.01 -1.97 5.76
CA ALA A 91 -10.07 -2.71 4.93
C ALA A 91 -9.34 -3.81 5.72
N LYS A 92 -8.90 -3.52 6.95
CA LYS A 92 -8.25 -4.49 7.83
C LYS A 92 -9.16 -5.68 8.13
N ARG A 93 -10.44 -5.44 8.33
CA ARG A 93 -11.45 -6.49 8.59
C ARG A 93 -11.75 -7.35 7.35
N LEU A 94 -11.57 -6.79 6.16
CA LEU A 94 -11.81 -7.52 4.90
C LEU A 94 -10.63 -8.42 4.48
N LEU A 95 -9.42 -8.20 5.01
CA LEU A 95 -8.22 -8.94 4.63
C LEU A 95 -8.37 -10.47 4.75
N PRO A 96 -8.92 -11.01 5.86
CA PRO A 96 -9.08 -12.47 5.98
C PRO A 96 -9.98 -13.06 4.91
N THR A 97 -11.02 -12.33 4.48
CA THR A 97 -11.93 -12.77 3.40
C THR A 97 -11.20 -12.89 2.06
N LEU A 98 -10.13 -12.11 1.88
CA LEU A 98 -9.26 -12.14 0.69
C LEU A 98 -8.10 -13.14 0.83
N GLY A 99 -8.03 -13.90 1.90
CA GLY A 99 -6.98 -14.88 2.14
C GLY A 99 -5.66 -14.29 2.69
N PHE A 100 -5.68 -13.06 3.20
CA PHE A 100 -4.52 -12.46 3.86
C PHE A 100 -4.66 -12.49 5.39
N ASP A 101 -3.55 -12.70 6.08
CA ASP A 101 -3.49 -12.44 7.51
C ASP A 101 -3.63 -10.94 7.76
N SER A 102 -4.55 -10.55 8.67
CA SER A 102 -4.79 -9.15 9.02
C SER A 102 -3.56 -8.45 9.60
N LYS A 103 -2.61 -9.20 10.15
CA LYS A 103 -1.32 -8.71 10.64
C LYS A 103 -0.39 -8.21 9.52
N ARG A 104 -0.68 -8.51 8.26
CA ARG A 104 0.08 -7.99 7.11
C ARG A 104 -0.25 -6.54 6.77
N PHE A 105 -1.21 -5.98 7.47
CA PHE A 105 -1.61 -4.59 7.32
C PHE A 105 -1.66 -3.89 8.68
N GLU A 106 -1.03 -2.71 8.75
CA GLU A 106 -1.10 -1.86 9.92
C GLU A 106 -1.29 -0.39 9.51
N TYR A 107 -1.93 0.38 10.37
CA TYR A 107 -2.00 1.83 10.22
C TYR A 107 -1.68 2.54 11.53
N THR A 108 -1.03 3.67 11.43
CA THR A 108 -0.55 4.42 12.59
C THR A 108 -0.61 5.92 12.37
N TRP A 109 -0.41 6.65 13.44
CA TRP A 109 -0.36 8.11 13.45
C TRP A 109 0.99 8.56 13.98
N VAL A 110 1.68 9.38 13.17
CA VAL A 110 3.02 9.89 13.48
C VAL A 110 3.09 11.36 13.04
N SER A 111 3.57 12.22 13.93
CA SER A 111 3.86 13.63 13.63
C SER A 111 5.23 13.80 12.97
N ALA A 112 5.44 14.92 12.28
CA ALA A 112 6.72 15.24 11.64
C ALA A 112 7.89 15.32 12.64
N SER A 113 7.65 15.68 13.89
CA SER A 113 8.66 15.73 14.96
C SER A 113 8.94 14.39 15.63
N GLU A 114 8.14 13.36 15.34
CA GLU A 114 8.20 12.07 16.02
C GLU A 114 9.08 11.04 15.30
N GLY A 115 10.31 11.42 14.90
CA GLY A 115 11.22 10.51 14.20
C GLY A 115 11.53 9.22 14.95
N LYS A 116 11.67 9.28 16.28
CA LYS A 116 11.89 8.09 17.13
C LYS A 116 10.68 7.16 17.12
N ARG A 117 9.46 7.71 17.20
CA ARG A 117 8.21 6.94 17.11
C ARG A 117 8.08 6.27 15.74
N TRP A 118 8.39 7.02 14.68
CA TRP A 118 8.41 6.46 13.33
C TRP A 118 9.36 5.25 13.23
N GLN A 119 10.60 5.42 13.67
CA GLN A 119 11.59 4.35 13.66
C GLN A 119 11.11 3.11 14.44
N GLN A 120 10.51 3.30 15.62
CA GLN A 120 9.97 2.21 16.43
C GLN A 120 8.86 1.47 15.70
N VAL A 121 7.85 2.19 15.17
CA VAL A 121 6.72 1.61 14.43
C VAL A 121 7.18 0.79 13.23
N VAL A 122 8.12 1.32 12.44
CA VAL A 122 8.63 0.62 11.26
C VAL A 122 9.40 -0.64 11.64
N SER A 123 10.21 -0.58 12.70
CA SER A 123 10.96 -1.75 13.19
C SER A 123 10.02 -2.85 13.67
N GLU A 124 9.06 -2.51 14.54
CA GLU A 124 8.08 -3.45 15.08
C GLU A 124 7.25 -4.11 13.96
N PHE A 125 6.78 -3.32 12.99
CA PHE A 125 6.01 -3.84 11.87
C PHE A 125 6.87 -4.72 10.96
N THR A 126 8.12 -4.36 10.70
CA THR A 126 9.04 -5.17 9.89
C THR A 126 9.31 -6.52 10.57
N GLU A 127 9.58 -6.52 11.88
CA GLU A 127 9.76 -7.74 12.67
C GLU A 127 8.50 -8.62 12.61
N GLN A 128 7.31 -8.03 12.71
CA GLN A 128 6.05 -8.75 12.57
C GLN A 128 5.93 -9.43 11.19
N ILE A 129 6.29 -8.72 10.11
CA ILE A 129 6.26 -9.31 8.76
C ILE A 129 7.31 -10.40 8.59
N HIS A 130 8.50 -10.23 9.16
CA HIS A 130 9.53 -11.29 9.19
C HIS A 130 9.05 -12.54 9.92
N ALA A 131 8.35 -12.39 11.03
CA ALA A 131 7.78 -13.52 11.78
C ALA A 131 6.67 -14.25 11.00
N LEU A 132 5.88 -13.53 10.20
CA LEU A 132 4.84 -14.09 9.32
C LEU A 132 5.42 -14.75 8.05
N GLY A 133 6.62 -14.37 7.67
CA GLY A 133 7.24 -14.79 6.42
C GLY A 133 6.57 -14.22 5.16
N PRO A 134 6.94 -14.71 3.97
CA PRO A 134 6.39 -14.23 2.70
C PRO A 134 4.87 -14.31 2.61
N GLY A 135 4.26 -13.29 1.99
CA GLY A 135 2.82 -13.25 1.75
C GLY A 135 2.34 -14.29 0.71
N PRO A 136 1.03 -14.59 0.70
CA PRO A 136 0.46 -15.47 -0.32
C PRO A 136 0.71 -14.88 -1.71
N LYS A 137 1.03 -15.76 -2.66
CA LYS A 137 1.18 -15.38 -4.06
C LYS A 137 -0.14 -15.63 -4.77
N PHE A 138 -0.71 -14.61 -5.36
CA PHE A 138 -1.85 -14.74 -6.24
C PHE A 138 -1.34 -14.80 -7.68
N SER A 139 -1.73 -15.84 -8.42
CA SER A 139 -1.55 -15.82 -9.87
C SER A 139 -2.45 -14.72 -10.43
N PRO A 140 -1.95 -13.85 -11.32
CA PRO A 140 -2.85 -12.94 -12.02
C PRO A 140 -3.94 -13.79 -12.67
N LEU A 141 -5.20 -13.46 -12.44
CA LEU A 141 -6.28 -14.01 -13.26
C LEU A 141 -5.86 -13.78 -14.70
N ALA A 142 -5.81 -14.86 -15.49
CA ALA A 142 -5.55 -14.74 -16.91
C ALA A 142 -6.54 -13.71 -17.44
N THR A 143 -6.04 -12.55 -17.83
CA THR A 143 -6.83 -11.59 -18.57
C THR A 143 -7.14 -12.30 -19.87
N GLU A 144 -8.34 -12.87 -19.98
CA GLU A 144 -8.87 -13.27 -21.27
C GLU A 144 -8.84 -12.00 -22.13
N THR A 145 -7.83 -11.91 -22.96
CA THR A 145 -7.77 -10.91 -24.00
C THR A 145 -8.96 -11.22 -24.91
N HIS A 146 -10.03 -10.45 -24.76
CA HIS A 146 -11.10 -10.41 -25.74
C HIS A 146 -10.53 -9.88 -27.07
N SER A 147 -9.75 -10.72 -27.76
CA SER A 147 -9.38 -10.55 -29.15
C SER A 147 -10.55 -11.03 -30.03
N GLY A 148 -11.63 -10.28 -30.04
CA GLY A 148 -12.83 -10.67 -30.75
C GLY A 148 -13.75 -9.52 -31.14
N ILE A 149 -13.19 -8.34 -31.44
CA ILE A 149 -13.93 -7.33 -32.20
C ILE A 149 -13.29 -7.27 -33.59
N SER A 150 -13.68 -8.23 -34.45
CA SER A 150 -13.48 -8.10 -35.88
C SER A 150 -14.31 -6.89 -36.34
N ARG A 151 -13.63 -5.80 -36.67
CA ARG A 151 -14.27 -4.70 -37.44
C ARG A 151 -14.66 -5.25 -38.79
N GLY A 152 -15.94 -5.49 -38.97
CA GLY A 152 -16.53 -5.80 -40.25
C GLY A 152 -16.26 -4.64 -41.21
N THR A 153 -15.44 -4.87 -42.19
CA THR A 153 -15.33 -4.03 -43.39
C THR A 153 -16.57 -4.24 -44.25
N GLN A 154 -17.51 -3.36 -44.13
CA GLN A 154 -18.54 -3.11 -45.17
C GLN A 154 -18.10 -1.82 -45.85
N GLY A 155 -18.20 -1.70 -47.06
CA GLY A 155 -18.84 -2.32 -48.24
C GLY A 155 -18.36 -1.58 -49.47
N LYS A 156 -18.15 -2.30 -50.47
CA LYS A 156 -17.97 -1.74 -51.82
C LYS A 156 -19.34 -1.23 -52.30
N ASP A 157 -19.45 0.06 -52.49
CA ASP A 157 -20.50 0.63 -53.30
C ASP A 157 -19.93 0.87 -54.70
N SER A 158 -20.32 -0.01 -55.60
CA SER A 158 -20.18 0.15 -57.03
C SER A 158 -21.43 0.85 -57.54
N GLY A 159 -21.41 2.18 -57.62
CA GLY A 159 -22.41 2.95 -58.32
C GLY A 159 -22.00 3.06 -59.76
N GLU A 160 -22.71 2.34 -60.64
CA GLU A 160 -22.63 2.47 -62.05
C GLU A 160 -23.67 3.46 -62.54
N ALA A 161 -23.23 4.29 -63.49
CA ALA A 161 -23.95 5.39 -64.09
C ALA A 161 -25.03 4.96 -65.11
N ALA A 162 -26.03 5.75 -65.28
CA ALA A 162 -26.71 6.04 -66.49
C ALA A 162 -27.30 7.46 -66.48
#